data_b846184679074e4001e2c87b37ba9ee2
#
_entry.id   b846184679074e4001e2c87b37ba9ee2
#
_cell.length_a   1.000
_cell.length_b   1.000
_cell.length_c   1.000
_cell.angle_alpha   90.00
_cell.angle_beta   90.00
_cell.angle_gamma   90.00
#
_symmetry.space_group_name_H-M   'P 1'
#
loop_
_entity.id
_entity.type
_entity.pdbx_description
1 polymer ?
#
loop_
_entity_poly.entity_id
_entity_poly.type
_entity_poly.pdbx_seq_one_letter_code
_entity_poly.pdbx_strand_id
1 'polypeptide(L)'
;ISGVESPSMGEMFYMGKPYVATSIINANKQGIGMVFQEQSLVANLTVAQNIYLGREKKYSKAGLVNWKEMNKDAKKALERVDIKLEPGKKVRDIDMATREMVEIAKVLDVVTEAAEGHAIILLDEPTTVLSDDEIQEMYVQIRKMKEAGNGIVFISHHLDEILAITDTIYVFKDGEETAVFPTAEANIDVLYEKMVGRATTGEFYVEAQQRVPSDKVVLEVEDLSLFGIFNHISFKLHEGEVLGLAGLDGSGAEDVCNCLVGQVAPTEGRILMDGKEVRFGNSYQARKAGILSVPKDRRDEGMVSILSIEDNITISSWEHMKNKGFLSGKRIRQTAQKWIKEAGIKCTSPKERISQLSGGNAQKVIFARVLESGCKVLILNHPTRGVDVGAKQEIYRLVREMTAAGHAIIVIGDTLDECLGLSSNVIVFRDGLISGSFDCPVDFKPSQQEVVHFMM
;
A
#
# COMPACT_ATOMS: atom_id res chain seq x y z
N ILE A 1 -4.06 -14.27 -19.26
CA ILE A 1 -3.74 -13.53 -20.50
C ILE A 1 -2.21 -13.43 -20.65
N SER A 2 -1.49 -12.93 -19.65
CA SER A 2 -0.02 -12.76 -19.69
C SER A 2 0.81 -14.06 -19.74
N GLY A 3 0.19 -15.23 -19.55
CA GLY A 3 0.87 -16.53 -19.54
C GLY A 3 1.60 -16.88 -18.25
N VAL A 4 1.33 -16.17 -17.15
CA VAL A 4 1.79 -16.53 -15.80
C VAL A 4 1.03 -17.77 -15.32
N GLU A 5 -0.30 -17.76 -15.51
CA GLU A 5 -1.18 -18.87 -15.20
C GLU A 5 -1.94 -19.32 -16.44
N SER A 6 -2.29 -20.59 -16.50
CA SER A 6 -3.10 -21.15 -17.59
C SER A 6 -4.56 -21.24 -17.15
N PRO A 7 -5.53 -20.86 -18.01
CA PRO A 7 -6.95 -21.00 -17.68
C PRO A 7 -7.31 -22.48 -17.49
N SER A 8 -8.15 -22.76 -16.49
CA SER A 8 -8.68 -24.12 -16.26
C SER A 8 -9.76 -24.50 -17.25
N MET A 9 -10.51 -23.52 -17.77
CA MET A 9 -11.61 -23.68 -18.75
C MET A 9 -11.74 -22.43 -19.61
N GLY A 10 -12.45 -22.55 -20.71
CA GLY A 10 -12.72 -21.44 -21.64
C GLY A 10 -11.64 -21.31 -22.74
N GLU A 11 -11.91 -20.42 -23.67
CA GLU A 11 -11.07 -20.14 -24.82
C GLU A 11 -10.77 -18.65 -24.91
N MET A 12 -9.57 -18.33 -25.34
CA MET A 12 -9.17 -16.94 -25.60
C MET A 12 -8.90 -16.75 -27.09
N PHE A 13 -9.22 -15.59 -27.62
CA PHE A 13 -8.96 -15.22 -28.99
C PHE A 13 -8.18 -13.88 -29.04
N TYR A 14 -7.17 -13.83 -29.87
CA TYR A 14 -6.43 -12.62 -30.16
C TYR A 14 -6.38 -12.39 -31.67
N MET A 15 -6.77 -11.21 -32.12
CA MET A 15 -6.91 -10.89 -33.56
C MET A 15 -7.73 -11.94 -34.34
N GLY A 16 -8.79 -12.46 -33.74
CA GLY A 16 -9.68 -13.47 -34.34
C GLY A 16 -9.10 -14.90 -34.40
N LYS A 17 -7.92 -15.14 -33.86
CA LYS A 17 -7.26 -16.45 -33.81
C LYS A 17 -7.28 -16.99 -32.38
N PRO A 18 -7.41 -18.33 -32.20
CA PRO A 18 -7.25 -18.92 -30.88
C PRO A 18 -5.93 -18.52 -30.25
N TYR A 19 -5.98 -18.05 -29.00
CA TYR A 19 -4.84 -17.59 -28.24
C TYR A 19 -4.61 -18.49 -27.02
N VAL A 20 -3.39 -18.99 -26.88
CA VAL A 20 -2.94 -19.78 -25.72
C VAL A 20 -1.57 -19.26 -25.29
N ALA A 21 -1.50 -18.70 -24.08
CA ALA A 21 -0.24 -18.30 -23.49
C ALA A 21 0.30 -19.41 -22.57
N THR A 22 1.41 -20.00 -22.95
CA THR A 22 2.09 -21.05 -22.15
C THR A 22 3.20 -20.49 -21.24
N SER A 23 3.55 -19.23 -21.42
CA SER A 23 4.53 -18.47 -20.63
C SER A 23 4.48 -16.99 -21.00
N ILE A 24 5.05 -16.13 -20.16
CA ILE A 24 5.22 -14.69 -20.45
C ILE A 24 5.98 -14.48 -21.78
N ILE A 25 7.04 -15.24 -22.00
CA ILE A 25 7.82 -15.17 -23.26
C ILE A 25 6.94 -15.52 -24.47
N ASN A 26 6.05 -16.50 -24.32
CA ASN A 26 5.13 -16.89 -25.39
C ASN A 26 4.08 -15.81 -25.64
N ALA A 27 3.51 -15.21 -24.59
CA ALA A 27 2.58 -14.08 -24.71
C ALA A 27 3.23 -12.88 -25.40
N ASN A 28 4.44 -12.52 -24.99
CA ASN A 28 5.20 -11.41 -25.60
C ASN A 28 5.44 -11.63 -27.09
N LYS A 29 5.76 -12.85 -27.52
CA LYS A 29 5.93 -13.20 -28.94
C LYS A 29 4.63 -13.13 -29.77
N GLN A 30 3.50 -13.12 -29.09
CA GLN A 30 2.18 -12.96 -29.72
C GLN A 30 1.66 -11.51 -29.60
N GLY A 31 2.47 -10.57 -29.07
CA GLY A 31 2.12 -9.17 -28.98
C GLY A 31 1.38 -8.78 -27.70
N ILE A 32 1.41 -9.62 -26.66
CA ILE A 32 0.76 -9.32 -25.37
C ILE A 32 1.84 -9.24 -24.28
N GLY A 33 1.96 -8.08 -23.62
CA GLY A 33 2.93 -7.82 -22.57
C GLY A 33 2.28 -7.38 -21.28
N MET A 34 3.01 -7.55 -20.17
CA MET A 34 2.54 -7.15 -18.84
C MET A 34 3.63 -6.43 -18.08
N VAL A 35 3.25 -5.30 -17.50
CA VAL A 35 3.98 -4.59 -16.44
C VAL A 35 3.38 -5.03 -15.13
N PHE A 36 4.20 -5.56 -14.23
CA PHE A 36 3.78 -6.09 -12.95
C PHE A 36 3.82 -5.02 -11.87
N GLN A 37 3.01 -5.14 -10.85
CA GLN A 37 2.97 -4.26 -9.69
C GLN A 37 4.34 -4.12 -8.99
N GLU A 38 5.12 -5.21 -8.94
CA GLU A 38 6.50 -5.17 -8.43
C GLU A 38 7.46 -4.95 -9.58
N GLN A 39 8.27 -3.88 -9.50
CA GLN A 39 9.25 -3.54 -10.54
C GLN A 39 10.26 -4.67 -10.75
N SER A 40 10.49 -5.03 -12.02
CA SER A 40 11.42 -6.09 -12.43
C SER A 40 12.82 -5.57 -12.81
N LEU A 41 13.06 -4.25 -12.68
CA LEU A 41 14.32 -3.63 -13.07
C LEU A 41 15.45 -3.96 -12.08
N VAL A 42 16.61 -4.28 -12.62
CA VAL A 42 17.81 -4.52 -11.82
C VAL A 42 18.53 -3.20 -11.58
N ALA A 43 18.53 -2.73 -10.33
CA ALA A 43 19.01 -1.41 -9.92
C ALA A 43 20.46 -1.09 -10.33
N ASN A 44 21.36 -2.11 -10.34
CA ASN A 44 22.78 -1.93 -10.66
C ASN A 44 23.10 -1.96 -12.18
N LEU A 45 22.13 -2.34 -13.00
CA LEU A 45 22.25 -2.32 -14.46
C LEU A 45 21.83 -0.97 -15.03
N THR A 46 22.31 -0.67 -16.25
CA THR A 46 21.88 0.53 -16.98
C THR A 46 20.46 0.34 -17.53
N VAL A 47 19.82 1.43 -17.90
CA VAL A 47 18.50 1.42 -18.55
C VAL A 47 18.51 0.55 -19.81
N ALA A 48 19.50 0.70 -20.68
CA ALA A 48 19.64 -0.13 -21.88
C ALA A 48 19.81 -1.61 -21.56
N GLN A 49 20.60 -1.94 -20.54
CA GLN A 49 20.77 -3.31 -20.08
C GLN A 49 19.47 -3.91 -19.55
N ASN A 50 18.67 -3.13 -18.82
CA ASN A 50 17.36 -3.58 -18.33
C ASN A 50 16.35 -3.79 -19.46
N ILE A 51 16.27 -2.87 -20.42
CA ILE A 51 15.36 -3.01 -21.58
C ILE A 51 15.65 -4.28 -22.36
N TYR A 52 16.94 -4.63 -22.57
CA TYR A 52 17.36 -5.77 -23.36
C TYR A 52 17.83 -6.98 -22.55
N LEU A 53 17.56 -7.01 -21.26
CA LEU A 53 17.89 -8.13 -20.38
C LEU A 53 17.29 -9.45 -20.92
N GLY A 54 18.17 -10.45 -21.11
CA GLY A 54 17.81 -11.74 -21.72
C GLY A 54 17.73 -11.72 -23.27
N ARG A 55 17.93 -10.55 -23.91
CA ARG A 55 17.96 -10.37 -25.37
C ARG A 55 19.31 -9.88 -25.89
N GLU A 56 20.38 -10.00 -25.11
CA GLU A 56 21.73 -9.50 -25.41
C GLU A 56 22.32 -10.17 -26.66
N LYS A 57 21.83 -11.37 -27.00
CA LYS A 57 22.25 -12.07 -28.24
C LYS A 57 22.00 -11.24 -29.49
N LYS A 58 20.97 -10.38 -29.53
CA LYS A 58 20.68 -9.46 -30.64
C LYS A 58 21.84 -8.50 -30.92
N TYR A 59 22.60 -8.15 -29.88
CA TYR A 59 23.72 -7.19 -29.93
C TYR A 59 25.08 -7.85 -29.82
N SER A 60 25.16 -9.20 -29.79
CA SER A 60 26.42 -9.94 -29.59
C SER A 60 27.00 -10.42 -30.92
N LYS A 61 28.28 -10.10 -31.18
CA LYS A 61 29.07 -10.65 -32.26
C LYS A 61 30.39 -11.24 -31.71
N ALA A 62 30.69 -12.49 -32.03
CA ALA A 62 31.89 -13.19 -31.55
C ALA A 62 32.06 -13.14 -30.00
N GLY A 63 30.96 -13.19 -29.23
CA GLY A 63 31.00 -13.16 -27.76
C GLY A 63 31.13 -11.76 -27.12
N LEU A 64 31.23 -10.71 -27.92
CA LEU A 64 31.32 -9.35 -27.45
C LEU A 64 29.97 -8.60 -27.70
N VAL A 65 29.51 -7.86 -26.72
CA VAL A 65 28.27 -7.07 -26.82
C VAL A 65 28.56 -5.67 -27.40
N ASN A 66 27.82 -5.30 -28.44
CA ASN A 66 27.86 -3.97 -29.03
C ASN A 66 26.99 -3.00 -28.21
N TRP A 67 27.54 -2.45 -27.14
CA TRP A 67 26.87 -1.51 -26.25
C TRP A 67 26.37 -0.23 -26.96
N LYS A 68 27.07 0.22 -27.99
CA LYS A 68 26.71 1.40 -28.76
C LYS A 68 25.39 1.20 -29.51
N GLU A 69 25.23 0.04 -30.13
CA GLU A 69 24.01 -0.33 -30.84
C GLU A 69 22.84 -0.57 -29.87
N MET A 70 23.08 -1.27 -28.75
CA MET A 70 22.11 -1.48 -27.70
C MET A 70 21.60 -0.14 -27.13
N ASN A 71 22.50 0.79 -26.81
CA ASN A 71 22.10 2.13 -26.33
C ASN A 71 21.29 2.93 -27.35
N LYS A 72 21.65 2.80 -28.65
CA LYS A 72 20.91 3.46 -29.73
C LYS A 72 19.46 2.96 -29.82
N ASP A 73 19.27 1.64 -29.72
CA ASP A 73 17.94 1.05 -29.80
C ASP A 73 17.16 1.28 -28.49
N ALA A 74 17.82 1.27 -27.33
CA ALA A 74 17.20 1.65 -26.05
C ALA A 74 16.69 3.10 -26.09
N LYS A 75 17.42 4.01 -26.70
CA LYS A 75 16.96 5.39 -26.90
C LYS A 75 15.66 5.47 -27.69
N LYS A 76 15.53 4.69 -28.76
CA LYS A 76 14.27 4.61 -29.53
C LYS A 76 13.13 4.00 -28.71
N ALA A 77 13.41 3.01 -27.88
CA ALA A 77 12.41 2.41 -26.99
C ALA A 77 11.88 3.45 -25.98
N LEU A 78 12.78 4.26 -25.41
CA LEU A 78 12.42 5.36 -24.51
C LEU A 78 11.64 6.49 -25.22
N GLU A 79 12.02 6.81 -26.46
CA GLU A 79 11.32 7.80 -27.29
C GLU A 79 9.87 7.40 -27.59
N ARG A 80 9.53 6.09 -27.65
CA ARG A 80 8.15 5.61 -27.84
C ARG A 80 7.22 5.93 -26.67
N VAL A 81 7.79 6.08 -25.49
CA VAL A 81 7.08 6.48 -24.27
C VAL A 81 7.39 7.91 -23.86
N ASP A 82 7.96 8.68 -24.79
CA ASP A 82 8.27 10.12 -24.67
C ASP A 82 9.17 10.49 -23.48
N ILE A 83 10.13 9.60 -23.15
CA ILE A 83 11.08 9.86 -22.07
C ILE A 83 12.44 10.27 -22.63
N LYS A 84 12.94 11.40 -22.14
CA LYS A 84 14.29 11.90 -22.41
C LYS A 84 15.25 11.40 -21.31
N LEU A 85 15.70 10.15 -21.45
CA LEU A 85 16.61 9.54 -20.51
C LEU A 85 17.84 8.98 -21.26
N GLU A 86 19.02 9.16 -20.67
CA GLU A 86 20.25 8.56 -21.20
C GLU A 86 20.28 7.07 -20.92
N PRO A 87 20.32 6.20 -21.95
CA PRO A 87 20.27 4.74 -21.81
C PRO A 87 21.41 4.13 -20.96
N GLY A 88 22.55 4.84 -20.85
CA GLY A 88 23.70 4.44 -20.05
C GLY A 88 23.57 4.72 -18.57
N LYS A 89 22.55 5.46 -18.11
CA LYS A 89 22.30 5.76 -16.71
C LYS A 89 21.87 4.48 -15.96
N LYS A 90 22.32 4.30 -14.73
CA LYS A 90 21.90 3.14 -13.92
C LYS A 90 20.51 3.37 -13.37
N VAL A 91 19.73 2.29 -13.27
CA VAL A 91 18.36 2.34 -12.77
C VAL A 91 18.29 2.87 -11.33
N ARG A 92 19.26 2.54 -10.47
CA ARG A 92 19.31 3.09 -9.11
C ARG A 92 19.41 4.62 -9.02
N ASP A 93 19.89 5.27 -10.09
CA ASP A 93 20.15 6.72 -10.14
C ASP A 93 19.00 7.51 -10.81
N ILE A 94 17.86 6.87 -11.02
CA ILE A 94 16.63 7.47 -11.54
C ILE A 94 15.50 7.31 -10.52
N ASP A 95 14.54 8.25 -10.54
CA ASP A 95 13.35 8.25 -9.69
C ASP A 95 12.39 7.11 -10.01
N MET A 96 11.39 6.91 -9.16
CA MET A 96 10.46 5.80 -9.26
C MET A 96 9.54 5.94 -10.48
N ALA A 97 9.06 7.14 -10.80
CA ALA A 97 8.22 7.38 -11.97
C ALA A 97 8.96 7.06 -13.27
N THR A 98 10.21 7.55 -13.38
CA THR A 98 11.07 7.23 -14.53
C THR A 98 11.32 5.73 -14.65
N ARG A 99 11.48 4.99 -13.52
CA ARG A 99 11.63 3.52 -13.55
C ARG A 99 10.37 2.85 -14.10
N GLU A 100 9.19 3.26 -13.66
CA GLU A 100 7.92 2.71 -14.14
C GLU A 100 7.79 2.88 -15.66
N MET A 101 8.13 4.05 -16.15
CA MET A 101 8.12 4.31 -17.60
C MET A 101 9.18 3.52 -18.36
N VAL A 102 10.33 3.20 -17.75
CA VAL A 102 11.33 2.30 -18.33
C VAL A 102 10.81 0.85 -18.42
N GLU A 103 10.03 0.38 -17.40
CA GLU A 103 9.33 -0.91 -17.47
C GLU A 103 8.34 -0.94 -18.64
N ILE A 104 7.53 0.11 -18.79
CA ILE A 104 6.58 0.22 -19.90
C ILE A 104 7.33 0.21 -21.25
N ALA A 105 8.42 0.98 -21.38
CA ALA A 105 9.25 1.01 -22.57
C ALA A 105 9.84 -0.36 -22.93
N LYS A 106 10.31 -1.09 -21.90
CA LYS A 106 10.85 -2.46 -22.03
C LYS A 106 9.80 -3.44 -22.56
N VAL A 107 8.59 -3.42 -21.97
CA VAL A 107 7.48 -4.28 -22.41
C VAL A 107 7.02 -3.88 -23.81
N LEU A 108 6.82 -2.60 -24.07
CA LEU A 108 6.38 -2.09 -25.37
C LEU A 108 7.37 -2.45 -26.49
N ASP A 109 8.70 -2.34 -26.25
CA ASP A 109 9.72 -2.71 -27.23
C ASP A 109 9.66 -4.19 -27.61
N VAL A 110 9.35 -5.07 -26.64
CA VAL A 110 9.20 -6.51 -26.89
C VAL A 110 7.96 -6.81 -27.70
N VAL A 111 6.80 -6.25 -27.31
CA VAL A 111 5.52 -6.66 -27.89
C VAL A 111 5.23 -5.99 -29.24
N THR A 112 5.69 -4.77 -29.48
CA THR A 112 5.49 -4.09 -30.77
C THR A 112 6.33 -4.70 -31.88
N GLU A 113 7.51 -5.25 -31.56
CA GLU A 113 8.34 -6.00 -32.56
C GLU A 113 7.57 -7.25 -33.04
N ALA A 114 6.74 -7.86 -32.16
CA ALA A 114 6.00 -9.08 -32.46
C ALA A 114 4.61 -8.86 -33.06
N ALA A 115 3.95 -7.76 -32.74
CA ALA A 115 2.52 -7.51 -33.04
C ALA A 115 2.25 -6.63 -34.26
N GLU A 116 3.28 -6.33 -35.08
CA GLU A 116 3.13 -5.46 -36.27
C GLU A 116 2.37 -4.14 -35.99
N GLY A 117 2.51 -3.60 -34.76
CA GLY A 117 1.95 -2.32 -34.35
C GLY A 117 0.63 -2.37 -33.56
N HIS A 118 0.09 -3.55 -33.23
CA HIS A 118 -1.16 -3.70 -32.46
C HIS A 118 -0.93 -4.59 -31.23
N ALA A 119 -0.18 -4.09 -30.26
CA ALA A 119 0.09 -4.82 -29.02
C ALA A 119 -1.06 -4.69 -27.98
N ILE A 120 -1.15 -5.66 -27.09
CA ILE A 120 -1.92 -5.54 -25.84
C ILE A 120 -0.94 -5.40 -24.68
N ILE A 121 -1.13 -4.34 -23.89
CA ILE A 121 -0.31 -4.02 -22.73
C ILE A 121 -1.18 -4.12 -21.49
N LEU A 122 -0.79 -5.00 -20.57
CA LEU A 122 -1.44 -5.17 -19.27
C LEU A 122 -0.62 -4.36 -18.26
N LEU A 123 -1.26 -3.42 -17.57
CA LEU A 123 -0.67 -2.57 -16.53
C LEU A 123 -1.32 -2.92 -15.20
N ASP A 124 -0.56 -3.49 -14.27
CA ASP A 124 -1.05 -3.96 -12.98
C ASP A 124 -0.63 -2.98 -11.87
N GLU A 125 -1.57 -2.14 -11.43
CA GLU A 125 -1.39 -1.10 -10.42
C GLU A 125 -0.14 -0.20 -10.66
N PRO A 126 0.04 0.36 -11.87
CA PRO A 126 1.28 1.05 -12.22
C PRO A 126 1.47 2.40 -11.50
N THR A 127 0.46 2.90 -10.81
CA THR A 127 0.41 4.22 -10.15
C THR A 127 0.73 4.18 -8.66
N THR A 128 0.80 3.01 -8.05
CA THR A 128 0.88 2.82 -6.58
C THR A 128 2.02 3.60 -5.88
N VAL A 129 3.09 3.92 -6.61
CA VAL A 129 4.29 4.58 -6.07
C VAL A 129 4.53 5.96 -6.66
N LEU A 130 3.57 6.50 -7.42
CA LEU A 130 3.68 7.75 -8.15
C LEU A 130 2.96 8.88 -7.41
N SER A 131 3.47 10.10 -7.55
CA SER A 131 2.77 11.33 -7.16
C SER A 131 1.67 11.69 -8.17
N ASP A 132 0.73 12.56 -7.79
CA ASP A 132 -0.38 12.98 -8.64
C ASP A 132 0.09 13.57 -10.00
N ASP A 133 1.15 14.38 -9.99
CA ASP A 133 1.73 14.94 -11.21
C ASP A 133 2.30 13.85 -12.13
N GLU A 134 3.02 12.89 -11.55
CA GLU A 134 3.60 11.76 -12.28
C GLU A 134 2.50 10.82 -12.85
N ILE A 135 1.40 10.64 -12.12
CA ILE A 135 0.21 9.93 -12.61
C ILE A 135 -0.37 10.62 -13.84
N GLN A 136 -0.52 11.95 -13.83
CA GLN A 136 -1.03 12.70 -14.98
C GLN A 136 -0.10 12.57 -16.20
N GLU A 137 1.21 12.60 -16.00
CA GLU A 137 2.18 12.37 -17.08
C GLU A 137 2.04 10.96 -17.66
N MET A 138 1.89 9.94 -16.81
CA MET A 138 1.68 8.57 -17.25
C MET A 138 0.36 8.41 -18.05
N TYR A 139 -0.72 9.08 -17.64
CA TYR A 139 -1.99 9.05 -18.39
C TYR A 139 -1.83 9.62 -19.80
N VAL A 140 -1.03 10.68 -19.96
CA VAL A 140 -0.71 11.21 -21.31
C VAL A 140 -0.03 10.15 -22.16
N GLN A 141 0.90 9.39 -21.58
CA GLN A 141 1.61 8.32 -22.32
C GLN A 141 0.69 7.14 -22.67
N ILE A 142 -0.17 6.72 -21.73
CA ILE A 142 -1.18 5.68 -21.98
C ILE A 142 -2.11 6.08 -23.14
N ARG A 143 -2.58 7.34 -23.18
CA ARG A 143 -3.42 7.85 -24.28
C ARG A 143 -2.69 7.81 -25.61
N LYS A 144 -1.43 8.24 -25.66
CA LYS A 144 -0.59 8.15 -26.88
C LYS A 144 -0.41 6.71 -27.35
N MET A 145 -0.17 5.76 -26.44
CA MET A 145 -0.07 4.34 -26.79
C MET A 145 -1.39 3.81 -27.38
N LYS A 146 -2.53 4.21 -26.81
CA LYS A 146 -3.87 3.89 -27.33
C LYS A 146 -4.08 4.47 -28.74
N GLU A 147 -3.74 5.75 -28.96
CA GLU A 147 -3.84 6.42 -30.25
C GLU A 147 -2.95 5.78 -31.32
N ALA A 148 -1.83 5.17 -30.89
CA ALA A 148 -0.97 4.37 -31.76
C ALA A 148 -1.55 2.99 -32.10
N GLY A 149 -2.78 2.66 -31.66
CA GLY A 149 -3.49 1.42 -32.00
C GLY A 149 -3.25 0.27 -31.04
N ASN A 150 -2.65 0.49 -29.88
CA ASN A 150 -2.47 -0.55 -28.87
C ASN A 150 -3.72 -0.71 -28.01
N GLY A 151 -4.01 -1.94 -27.60
CA GLY A 151 -4.99 -2.26 -26.57
C GLY A 151 -4.34 -2.16 -25.19
N ILE A 152 -4.99 -1.51 -24.24
CA ILE A 152 -4.46 -1.37 -22.88
C ILE A 152 -5.46 -1.94 -21.88
N VAL A 153 -5.00 -2.85 -21.04
CA VAL A 153 -5.74 -3.35 -19.89
C VAL A 153 -5.10 -2.75 -18.64
N PHE A 154 -5.83 -1.84 -18.01
CA PHE A 154 -5.38 -1.11 -16.83
C PHE A 154 -6.05 -1.67 -15.59
N ILE A 155 -5.28 -2.19 -14.65
CA ILE A 155 -5.77 -2.75 -13.39
C ILE A 155 -5.41 -1.76 -12.30
N SER A 156 -6.42 -1.27 -11.58
CA SER A 156 -6.25 -0.41 -10.41
C SER A 156 -7.40 -0.60 -9.44
N HIS A 157 -7.16 -0.32 -8.18
CA HIS A 157 -8.17 -0.20 -7.14
C HIS A 157 -8.54 1.27 -6.86
N HIS A 158 -7.86 2.23 -7.50
CA HIS A 158 -8.16 3.66 -7.44
C HIS A 158 -9.23 4.00 -8.48
N LEU A 159 -10.47 4.24 -8.00
CA LEU A 159 -11.62 4.42 -8.90
C LEU A 159 -11.53 5.67 -9.75
N ASP A 160 -10.93 6.74 -9.22
CA ASP A 160 -10.70 7.99 -9.96
C ASP A 160 -9.80 7.77 -11.17
N GLU A 161 -8.76 6.94 -11.04
CA GLU A 161 -7.86 6.56 -12.12
C GLU A 161 -8.60 5.80 -13.22
N ILE A 162 -9.39 4.80 -12.82
CA ILE A 162 -10.19 4.00 -13.74
C ILE A 162 -11.12 4.90 -14.54
N LEU A 163 -11.84 5.81 -13.88
CA LEU A 163 -12.75 6.75 -14.54
C LEU A 163 -12.03 7.75 -15.45
N ALA A 164 -10.78 8.12 -15.15
CA ALA A 164 -10.00 9.10 -15.91
C ALA A 164 -9.39 8.54 -17.20
N ILE A 165 -9.04 7.23 -17.25
CA ILE A 165 -8.18 6.70 -18.33
C ILE A 165 -8.82 5.60 -19.17
N THR A 166 -9.90 4.95 -18.72
CA THR A 166 -10.49 3.79 -19.39
C THR A 166 -11.70 4.16 -20.26
N ASP A 167 -12.06 3.28 -21.21
CA ASP A 167 -13.27 3.38 -22.02
C ASP A 167 -14.36 2.43 -21.52
N THR A 168 -13.96 1.26 -21.01
CA THR A 168 -14.84 0.21 -20.50
C THR A 168 -14.26 -0.33 -19.21
N ILE A 169 -15.11 -0.54 -18.23
CA ILE A 169 -14.74 -1.01 -16.89
C ILE A 169 -15.34 -2.39 -16.67
N TYR A 170 -14.48 -3.35 -16.31
CA TYR A 170 -14.86 -4.66 -15.82
C TYR A 170 -14.63 -4.72 -14.33
N VAL A 171 -15.66 -5.01 -13.55
CA VAL A 171 -15.56 -5.12 -12.10
C VAL A 171 -15.50 -6.60 -11.71
N PHE A 172 -14.42 -6.97 -11.02
CA PHE A 172 -14.23 -8.33 -10.49
C PHE A 172 -14.30 -8.32 -8.96
N LYS A 173 -14.96 -9.33 -8.41
CA LYS A 173 -15.04 -9.57 -6.97
C LYS A 173 -14.97 -11.06 -6.67
N ASP A 174 -14.08 -11.47 -5.77
CA ASP A 174 -13.90 -12.87 -5.35
C ASP A 174 -13.73 -13.84 -6.55
N GLY A 175 -13.13 -13.38 -7.66
CA GLY A 175 -12.90 -14.16 -8.88
C GLY A 175 -14.08 -14.21 -9.86
N GLU A 176 -15.17 -13.50 -9.59
CA GLU A 176 -16.34 -13.39 -10.46
C GLU A 176 -16.46 -11.98 -11.07
N GLU A 177 -16.90 -11.90 -12.34
CA GLU A 177 -17.27 -10.64 -12.97
C GLU A 177 -18.63 -10.19 -12.42
N THR A 178 -18.65 -9.08 -11.71
CA THR A 178 -19.88 -8.56 -11.07
C THR A 178 -20.60 -7.51 -11.91
N ALA A 179 -19.86 -6.81 -12.79
CA ALA A 179 -20.44 -5.80 -13.67
C ALA A 179 -19.49 -5.43 -14.82
N VAL A 180 -20.07 -4.94 -15.93
CA VAL A 180 -19.34 -4.30 -17.04
C VAL A 180 -20.04 -2.99 -17.38
N PHE A 181 -19.28 -1.90 -17.52
CA PHE A 181 -19.81 -0.58 -17.84
C PHE A 181 -18.98 0.11 -18.92
N PRO A 182 -19.60 0.84 -19.87
CA PRO A 182 -18.93 1.97 -20.49
C PRO A 182 -18.55 2.99 -19.41
N THR A 183 -17.32 3.51 -19.43
CA THR A 183 -16.84 4.43 -18.37
C THR A 183 -17.74 5.69 -18.25
N ALA A 184 -18.32 6.15 -19.36
CA ALA A 184 -19.24 7.28 -19.34
C ALA A 184 -20.55 7.06 -18.54
N GLU A 185 -20.90 5.80 -18.25
CA GLU A 185 -22.08 5.42 -17.47
C GLU A 185 -21.74 5.06 -16.03
N ALA A 186 -20.46 5.00 -15.68
CA ALA A 186 -19.97 4.63 -14.37
C ALA A 186 -19.73 5.87 -13.48
N ASN A 187 -19.91 5.69 -12.17
CA ASN A 187 -19.47 6.62 -11.15
C ASN A 187 -18.87 5.85 -9.98
N ILE A 188 -18.19 6.56 -9.09
CA ILE A 188 -17.47 5.99 -7.96
C ILE A 188 -18.40 5.12 -7.09
N ASP A 189 -19.59 5.59 -6.76
CA ASP A 189 -20.53 4.89 -5.87
C ASP A 189 -20.99 3.56 -6.47
N VAL A 190 -21.33 3.56 -7.76
CA VAL A 190 -21.76 2.35 -8.48
C VAL A 190 -20.62 1.34 -8.59
N LEU A 191 -19.42 1.78 -8.95
CA LEU A 191 -18.26 0.91 -9.03
C LEU A 191 -17.93 0.31 -7.67
N TYR A 192 -17.94 1.14 -6.65
CA TYR A 192 -17.72 0.73 -5.28
C TYR A 192 -18.75 -0.33 -4.82
N GLU A 193 -20.04 -0.08 -5.07
CA GLU A 193 -21.13 -1.05 -4.75
C GLU A 193 -20.84 -2.42 -5.38
N LYS A 194 -20.44 -2.44 -6.65
CA LYS A 194 -20.16 -3.68 -7.38
C LYS A 194 -18.88 -4.39 -6.91
N MET A 195 -17.87 -3.64 -6.51
CA MET A 195 -16.62 -4.20 -5.95
C MET A 195 -16.83 -4.77 -4.55
N VAL A 196 -17.53 -4.06 -3.68
CA VAL A 196 -17.76 -4.46 -2.29
C VAL A 196 -18.99 -5.37 -2.13
N GLY A 197 -19.99 -5.21 -3.00
CA GLY A 197 -21.22 -6.00 -3.00
C GLY A 197 -22.22 -5.56 -1.95
N ARG A 198 -22.14 -4.32 -1.46
CA ARG A 198 -23.11 -3.68 -0.58
C ARG A 198 -23.31 -2.25 -1.08
N ALA A 199 -24.57 -1.78 -1.07
CA ALA A 199 -24.84 -0.36 -1.33
C ALA A 199 -24.06 0.49 -0.33
N THR A 200 -23.34 1.48 -0.83
CA THR A 200 -22.69 2.49 0.00
C THR A 200 -23.81 3.31 0.67
N THR A 201 -23.96 3.14 1.95
CA THR A 201 -24.79 4.04 2.78
C THR A 201 -24.03 5.34 3.12
N GLY A 202 -23.12 5.79 2.26
CA GLY A 202 -22.36 7.03 2.45
C GLY A 202 -21.28 7.01 3.54
N GLU A 203 -21.02 5.85 4.16
CA GLU A 203 -20.12 5.71 5.31
C GLU A 203 -18.91 4.83 4.98
N PHE A 204 -18.01 5.34 4.14
CA PHE A 204 -16.81 4.58 3.75
C PHE A 204 -15.90 4.28 4.94
N TYR A 205 -15.72 5.24 5.85
CA TYR A 205 -14.88 5.13 7.04
C TYR A 205 -15.66 4.69 8.29
N VAL A 206 -16.90 4.19 8.10
CA VAL A 206 -17.78 3.72 9.17
C VAL A 206 -18.01 4.82 10.21
N GLU A 207 -18.26 6.05 9.75
CA GLU A 207 -18.32 7.28 10.54
C GLU A 207 -19.42 7.21 11.62
N ALA A 208 -20.58 6.58 11.33
CA ALA A 208 -21.66 6.40 12.31
C ALA A 208 -21.22 5.61 13.57
N GLN A 209 -20.12 4.85 13.49
CA GLN A 209 -19.56 4.15 14.64
C GLN A 209 -18.44 4.94 15.34
N GLN A 210 -18.11 6.13 14.85
CA GLN A 210 -17.15 7.02 15.52
C GLN A 210 -17.71 7.42 16.89
N ARG A 211 -16.92 7.22 17.92
CA ARG A 211 -17.27 7.59 19.28
C ARG A 211 -16.72 8.97 19.64
N VAL A 212 -17.40 9.64 20.54
CA VAL A 212 -16.83 10.79 21.23
C VAL A 212 -15.76 10.27 22.19
N PRO A 213 -14.53 10.80 22.14
CA PRO A 213 -13.46 10.41 23.07
C PRO A 213 -13.88 10.63 24.53
N SER A 214 -13.37 9.81 25.44
CA SER A 214 -13.59 10.01 26.87
C SER A 214 -12.70 11.16 27.40
N ASP A 215 -13.00 11.68 28.58
CA ASP A 215 -12.15 12.71 29.23
C ASP A 215 -10.84 12.12 29.77
N LYS A 216 -10.67 10.80 29.76
CA LYS A 216 -9.50 10.12 30.32
C LYS A 216 -8.33 10.18 29.34
N VAL A 217 -7.29 10.90 29.71
CA VAL A 217 -6.01 10.95 28.97
C VAL A 217 -5.24 9.65 29.21
N VAL A 218 -4.92 8.93 28.11
CA VAL A 218 -4.14 7.67 28.13
C VAL A 218 -2.68 7.94 27.81
N LEU A 219 -2.42 8.83 26.84
CA LEU A 219 -1.09 9.25 26.44
C LEU A 219 -1.00 10.76 26.41
N GLU A 220 0.06 11.32 26.99
CA GLU A 220 0.36 12.74 26.93
C GLU A 220 1.80 12.91 26.45
N VAL A 221 1.98 13.76 25.46
CA VAL A 221 3.29 14.16 24.92
C VAL A 221 3.49 15.61 25.29
N GLU A 222 4.60 15.91 25.97
CA GLU A 222 4.92 17.25 26.45
C GLU A 222 6.29 17.69 25.95
N ASP A 223 6.28 18.75 25.17
CA ASP A 223 7.47 19.46 24.66
C ASP A 223 8.50 18.52 23.99
N LEU A 224 8.02 17.48 23.30
CA LEU A 224 8.86 16.44 22.70
C LEU A 224 9.62 17.03 21.51
N SER A 225 10.93 16.78 21.47
CA SER A 225 11.80 17.22 20.39
C SER A 225 12.76 16.11 19.96
N LEU A 226 13.08 16.08 18.66
CA LEU A 226 14.14 15.26 18.09
C LEU A 226 15.02 16.16 17.22
N PHE A 227 16.25 16.37 17.66
CA PHE A 227 17.16 17.34 17.06
C PHE A 227 17.25 17.20 15.53
N GLY A 228 17.00 18.30 14.82
CA GLY A 228 17.07 18.38 13.35
C GLY A 228 15.88 17.76 12.61
N ILE A 229 14.85 17.23 13.31
CA ILE A 229 13.69 16.60 12.71
C ILE A 229 12.39 17.28 13.15
N PHE A 230 12.10 17.35 14.46
CA PHE A 230 10.94 18.05 14.98
C PHE A 230 11.22 18.71 16.34
N ASN A 231 10.45 19.74 16.70
CA ASN A 231 10.63 20.50 17.91
C ASN A 231 9.30 20.81 18.62
N HIS A 232 9.32 20.78 19.95
CA HIS A 232 8.25 21.28 20.83
C HIS A 232 6.86 20.69 20.56
N ILE A 233 6.78 19.38 20.24
CA ILE A 233 5.52 18.71 19.98
C ILE A 233 4.82 18.38 21.29
N SER A 234 3.57 18.86 21.43
CA SER A 234 2.73 18.58 22.61
C SER A 234 1.31 18.25 22.18
N PHE A 235 0.78 17.15 22.68
CA PHE A 235 -0.61 16.74 22.48
C PHE A 235 -1.05 15.71 23.52
N LYS A 236 -2.37 15.51 23.61
CA LYS A 236 -3.00 14.48 24.44
C LYS A 236 -3.79 13.52 23.57
N LEU A 237 -3.85 12.27 23.98
CA LEU A 237 -4.65 11.23 23.37
C LEU A 237 -5.55 10.61 24.44
N HIS A 238 -6.84 10.55 24.15
CA HIS A 238 -7.86 10.11 25.08
C HIS A 238 -8.27 8.66 24.83
N GLU A 239 -8.85 8.03 25.85
CA GLU A 239 -9.40 6.68 25.71
C GLU A 239 -10.55 6.67 24.69
N GLY A 240 -10.50 5.75 23.72
CA GLY A 240 -11.48 5.64 22.64
C GLY A 240 -11.33 6.67 21.52
N GLU A 241 -10.26 7.46 21.53
CA GLU A 241 -9.96 8.46 20.51
C GLU A 241 -9.22 7.86 19.33
N VAL A 242 -9.52 8.38 18.11
CA VAL A 242 -8.62 8.27 16.95
C VAL A 242 -8.06 9.66 16.68
N LEU A 243 -6.78 9.85 16.95
CA LEU A 243 -6.04 11.08 16.65
C LEU A 243 -5.31 10.94 15.32
N GLY A 244 -5.66 11.74 14.33
CA GLY A 244 -4.97 11.82 13.05
C GLY A 244 -3.72 12.68 13.13
N LEU A 245 -2.63 12.21 12.53
CA LEU A 245 -1.46 13.03 12.27
C LEU A 245 -1.34 13.21 10.76
N ALA A 246 -1.52 14.43 10.28
CA ALA A 246 -1.43 14.80 8.87
C ALA A 246 -0.16 15.62 8.63
N GLY A 247 0.48 15.43 7.48
CA GLY A 247 1.68 16.17 7.09
C GLY A 247 2.28 15.58 5.82
N LEU A 248 3.13 16.32 5.15
CA LEU A 248 3.90 15.81 4.02
C LEU A 248 4.99 14.84 4.51
N ASP A 249 5.51 14.00 3.62
CA ASP A 249 6.67 13.15 3.92
C ASP A 249 7.83 14.02 4.45
N GLY A 250 8.39 13.61 5.60
CA GLY A 250 9.43 14.36 6.27
C GLY A 250 8.95 15.53 7.15
N SER A 251 7.64 15.70 7.34
CA SER A 251 7.07 16.73 8.24
C SER A 251 7.36 16.51 9.73
N GLY A 252 7.84 15.31 10.11
CA GLY A 252 8.11 14.93 11.50
C GLY A 252 7.00 14.06 12.14
N ALA A 253 5.84 13.89 11.52
CA ALA A 253 4.73 13.11 12.08
C ALA A 253 5.09 11.63 12.31
N GLU A 254 5.73 10.98 11.32
CA GLU A 254 6.23 9.60 11.46
C GLU A 254 7.33 9.50 12.54
N ASP A 255 8.18 10.49 12.65
CA ASP A 255 9.29 10.48 13.61
C ASP A 255 8.80 10.61 15.05
N VAL A 256 7.74 11.39 15.29
CA VAL A 256 7.05 11.42 16.59
C VAL A 256 6.52 10.03 16.91
N CYS A 257 5.87 9.33 15.97
CA CYS A 257 5.40 7.96 16.17
C CYS A 257 6.57 7.00 16.47
N ASN A 258 7.71 7.13 15.78
CA ASN A 258 8.92 6.34 16.03
C ASN A 258 9.48 6.56 17.45
N CYS A 259 9.40 7.78 17.97
CA CYS A 259 9.74 8.06 19.37
C CYS A 259 8.77 7.38 20.33
N LEU A 260 7.45 7.42 20.08
CA LEU A 260 6.44 6.83 20.93
C LEU A 260 6.56 5.30 21.01
N VAL A 261 6.97 4.63 19.93
CA VAL A 261 7.19 3.16 19.93
C VAL A 261 8.63 2.77 20.34
N GLY A 262 9.45 3.74 20.72
CA GLY A 262 10.81 3.48 21.22
C GLY A 262 11.80 3.01 20.14
N GLN A 263 11.57 3.31 18.88
CA GLN A 263 12.54 3.07 17.80
C GLN A 263 13.65 4.12 17.82
N VAL A 264 13.29 5.35 18.16
CA VAL A 264 14.20 6.48 18.32
C VAL A 264 13.98 7.13 19.68
N ALA A 265 15.03 7.51 20.37
CA ALA A 265 14.92 8.25 21.64
C ALA A 265 14.79 9.75 21.35
N PRO A 266 13.77 10.45 21.90
CA PRO A 266 13.67 11.90 21.76
C PRO A 266 14.85 12.58 22.44
N THR A 267 15.24 13.78 21.96
CA THR A 267 16.32 14.56 22.55
C THR A 267 15.86 15.36 23.77
N GLU A 268 14.61 15.85 23.74
CA GLU A 268 14.01 16.65 24.81
C GLU A 268 12.53 16.29 24.97
N GLY A 269 11.93 16.75 26.07
CA GLY A 269 10.54 16.53 26.40
C GLY A 269 10.27 15.22 27.13
N ARG A 270 9.01 14.90 27.33
CA ARG A 270 8.58 13.71 28.05
C ARG A 270 7.29 13.09 27.49
N ILE A 271 7.15 11.80 27.69
CA ILE A 271 6.00 11.00 27.34
C ILE A 271 5.38 10.49 28.64
N LEU A 272 4.07 10.65 28.81
CA LEU A 272 3.34 10.14 29.97
C LEU A 272 2.28 9.13 29.51
N MET A 273 2.25 7.97 30.17
CA MET A 273 1.20 6.94 30.02
C MET A 273 0.37 6.88 31.30
N ASP A 274 -0.93 7.08 31.20
CA ASP A 274 -1.83 7.17 32.37
C ASP A 274 -1.31 8.13 33.45
N GLY A 275 -0.75 9.29 33.03
CA GLY A 275 -0.17 10.32 33.92
C GLY A 275 1.19 9.99 34.53
N LYS A 276 1.83 8.88 34.12
CA LYS A 276 3.18 8.50 34.59
C LYS A 276 4.19 8.67 33.48
N GLU A 277 5.29 9.35 33.78
CA GLU A 277 6.39 9.51 32.83
C GLU A 277 6.99 8.14 32.47
N VAL A 278 7.17 7.91 31.18
CA VAL A 278 7.79 6.72 30.60
C VAL A 278 8.92 7.12 29.68
N ARG A 279 9.95 6.28 29.63
CA ARG A 279 11.07 6.44 28.69
C ARG A 279 11.37 5.11 28.05
N PHE A 280 11.53 5.11 26.74
CA PHE A 280 11.75 3.90 25.96
C PHE A 280 13.14 3.89 25.36
N GLY A 281 13.94 2.89 25.70
CA GLY A 281 15.23 2.62 25.05
C GLY A 281 15.10 1.64 23.87
N ASN A 282 13.93 1.05 23.66
CA ASN A 282 13.61 0.16 22.56
C ASN A 282 12.10 -0.16 22.51
N SER A 283 11.65 -0.70 21.38
CA SER A 283 10.23 -1.03 21.15
C SER A 283 9.65 -2.09 22.10
N TYR A 284 10.49 -2.95 22.69
CA TYR A 284 10.03 -3.92 23.70
C TYR A 284 9.53 -3.20 24.96
N GLN A 285 10.19 -2.11 25.37
CA GLN A 285 9.77 -1.32 26.54
C GLN A 285 8.49 -0.55 26.27
N ALA A 286 8.33 0.04 25.07
CA ALA A 286 7.10 0.68 24.62
C ALA A 286 5.93 -0.33 24.62
N ARG A 287 6.15 -1.52 24.08
CA ARG A 287 5.16 -2.61 24.11
C ARG A 287 4.74 -2.96 25.55
N LYS A 288 5.68 -3.08 26.48
CA LYS A 288 5.37 -3.35 27.90
C LYS A 288 4.58 -2.24 28.56
N ALA A 289 4.77 -1.01 28.14
CA ALA A 289 3.97 0.13 28.59
C ALA A 289 2.57 0.18 27.93
N GLY A 290 2.33 -0.64 26.90
CA GLY A 290 1.06 -0.73 26.21
C GLY A 290 0.97 0.08 24.92
N ILE A 291 2.10 0.51 24.35
CA ILE A 291 2.15 1.19 23.05
C ILE A 291 2.68 0.22 21.99
N LEU A 292 1.92 0.04 20.91
CA LEU A 292 2.33 -0.75 19.75
C LEU A 292 2.02 -0.02 18.45
N SER A 293 2.68 -0.45 17.35
CA SER A 293 2.40 0.07 16.02
C SER A 293 2.09 -1.02 15.01
N VAL A 294 1.27 -0.65 14.04
CA VAL A 294 1.16 -1.29 12.73
C VAL A 294 2.01 -0.45 11.79
N PRO A 295 3.12 -0.96 11.26
CA PRO A 295 4.08 -0.18 10.50
C PRO A 295 3.62 0.05 9.06
N LYS A 296 4.23 1.05 8.40
CA LYS A 296 4.01 1.41 6.99
C LYS A 296 4.39 0.28 6.03
N ASP A 297 5.54 -0.36 6.26
CA ASP A 297 5.95 -1.54 5.49
C ASP A 297 5.60 -2.83 6.25
N ARG A 298 4.47 -3.42 5.83
CA ARG A 298 4.03 -4.68 6.45
C ARG A 298 4.93 -5.87 6.13
N ARG A 299 5.65 -5.86 4.98
CA ARG A 299 6.47 -7.00 4.54
C ARG A 299 7.80 -7.04 5.29
N ASP A 300 8.44 -5.90 5.42
CA ASP A 300 9.77 -5.80 6.01
C ASP A 300 9.71 -5.59 7.53
N GLU A 301 8.71 -4.87 8.03
CA GLU A 301 8.61 -4.50 9.45
C GLU A 301 7.43 -5.16 10.16
N GLY A 302 6.33 -5.40 9.45
CA GLY A 302 5.07 -5.83 10.04
C GLY A 302 4.94 -7.32 10.26
N MET A 303 5.56 -8.18 9.44
CA MET A 303 5.37 -9.62 9.51
C MET A 303 6.70 -10.40 9.45
N VAL A 304 6.71 -11.59 10.03
CA VAL A 304 7.81 -12.54 9.83
C VAL A 304 7.39 -13.52 8.74
N SER A 305 7.79 -13.23 7.50
CA SER A 305 7.29 -13.85 6.26
C SER A 305 7.45 -15.38 6.21
N ILE A 306 8.48 -15.92 6.89
CA ILE A 306 8.77 -17.36 6.94
C ILE A 306 7.94 -18.12 8.00
N LEU A 307 7.34 -17.41 8.95
CA LEU A 307 6.54 -18.00 10.04
C LEU A 307 5.09 -18.21 9.61
N SER A 308 4.42 -19.08 10.36
CA SER A 308 3.00 -19.36 10.20
C SER A 308 2.12 -18.17 10.62
N ILE A 309 0.84 -18.20 10.23
CA ILE A 309 -0.17 -17.24 10.69
C ILE A 309 -0.30 -17.31 12.22
N GLU A 310 -0.38 -18.52 12.80
CA GLU A 310 -0.51 -18.70 14.25
C GLU A 310 0.68 -18.12 15.02
N ASP A 311 1.90 -18.26 14.49
CA ASP A 311 3.09 -17.68 15.11
C ASP A 311 3.10 -16.15 14.95
N ASN A 312 2.75 -15.64 13.76
CA ASN A 312 2.67 -14.19 13.52
C ASN A 312 1.65 -13.50 14.43
N ILE A 313 0.50 -14.09 14.69
CA ILE A 313 -0.50 -13.55 15.62
C ILE A 313 0.03 -13.51 17.04
N THR A 314 0.73 -14.56 17.49
CA THR A 314 1.02 -14.77 18.91
C THR A 314 2.42 -14.35 19.34
N ILE A 315 3.34 -14.07 18.43
CA ILE A 315 4.77 -13.80 18.73
C ILE A 315 4.95 -12.67 19.77
N SER A 316 4.13 -11.63 19.73
CA SER A 316 4.20 -10.52 20.67
C SER A 316 3.68 -10.86 22.07
N SER A 317 2.96 -12.00 22.24
CA SER A 317 2.36 -12.45 23.49
C SER A 317 2.88 -13.81 23.98
N TRP A 318 3.97 -14.33 23.41
CA TRP A 318 4.53 -15.63 23.77
C TRP A 318 4.87 -15.77 25.25
N GLU A 319 5.13 -14.68 25.97
CA GLU A 319 5.33 -14.70 27.43
C GLU A 319 4.11 -15.28 28.15
N HIS A 320 2.89 -14.98 27.66
CA HIS A 320 1.62 -15.46 28.21
C HIS A 320 1.24 -16.86 27.67
N MET A 321 1.89 -17.31 26.59
CA MET A 321 1.65 -18.63 26.00
C MET A 321 2.43 -19.75 26.64
N LYS A 322 3.27 -19.44 27.63
CA LYS A 322 4.08 -20.47 28.35
C LYS A 322 3.22 -21.31 29.26
N ASN A 323 3.58 -22.60 29.32
CA ASN A 323 3.09 -23.55 30.31
C ASN A 323 4.30 -24.27 30.91
N LYS A 324 4.48 -24.18 32.23
CA LYS A 324 5.66 -24.75 32.97
C LYS A 324 7.01 -24.31 32.32
N GLY A 325 7.11 -23.09 31.86
CA GLY A 325 8.33 -22.53 31.26
C GLY A 325 8.51 -22.78 29.76
N PHE A 326 7.72 -23.63 29.10
CA PHE A 326 7.77 -23.95 27.68
C PHE A 326 6.60 -23.34 26.93
N LEU A 327 6.81 -22.95 25.66
CA LEU A 327 5.73 -22.48 24.80
C LEU A 327 4.72 -23.59 24.54
N SER A 328 3.44 -23.29 24.73
CA SER A 328 2.36 -24.23 24.54
C SER A 328 1.76 -24.09 23.14
N GLY A 329 2.06 -25.03 22.23
CA GLY A 329 1.46 -25.05 20.89
C GLY A 329 -0.07 -25.16 20.91
N LYS A 330 -0.67 -25.71 21.99
CA LYS A 330 -2.13 -25.71 22.15
C LYS A 330 -2.67 -24.29 22.38
N ARG A 331 -2.03 -23.51 23.27
CA ARG A 331 -2.45 -22.12 23.54
C ARG A 331 -2.26 -21.25 22.32
N ILE A 332 -1.10 -21.34 21.66
CA ILE A 332 -0.81 -20.61 20.40
C ILE A 332 -1.93 -20.85 19.39
N ARG A 333 -2.27 -22.12 19.14
CA ARG A 333 -3.30 -22.46 18.16
C ARG A 333 -4.70 -21.98 18.57
N GLN A 334 -5.08 -22.10 19.82
CA GLN A 334 -6.37 -21.63 20.31
C GLN A 334 -6.50 -20.12 20.19
N THR A 335 -5.46 -19.38 20.55
CA THR A 335 -5.42 -17.91 20.40
C THR A 335 -5.46 -17.50 18.93
N ALA A 336 -4.69 -18.14 18.07
CA ALA A 336 -4.70 -17.85 16.65
C ALA A 336 -6.08 -18.14 16.02
N GLN A 337 -6.71 -19.27 16.36
CA GLN A 337 -8.05 -19.58 15.86
C GLN A 337 -9.11 -18.57 16.29
N LYS A 338 -9.01 -18.06 17.54
CA LYS A 338 -9.85 -16.97 18.04
C LYS A 338 -9.72 -15.75 17.13
N TRP A 339 -8.50 -15.26 16.92
CA TRP A 339 -8.24 -14.06 16.13
C TRP A 339 -8.51 -14.23 14.65
N ILE A 340 -8.26 -15.39 14.07
CA ILE A 340 -8.62 -15.69 12.67
C ILE A 340 -10.13 -15.50 12.48
N LYS A 341 -10.93 -15.95 13.45
CA LYS A 341 -12.39 -15.80 13.40
C LYS A 341 -12.82 -14.35 13.67
N GLU A 342 -12.29 -13.68 14.69
CA GLU A 342 -12.68 -12.34 15.11
C GLU A 342 -12.29 -11.28 14.08
N ALA A 343 -11.07 -11.36 13.53
CA ALA A 343 -10.59 -10.45 12.49
C ALA A 343 -11.02 -10.87 11.06
N GLY A 344 -11.75 -11.96 10.89
CA GLY A 344 -12.21 -12.43 9.58
C GLY A 344 -11.05 -12.75 8.62
N ILE A 345 -9.96 -13.35 9.11
CA ILE A 345 -8.79 -13.68 8.30
C ILE A 345 -9.11 -14.89 7.41
N LYS A 346 -9.06 -14.69 6.09
CA LYS A 346 -9.25 -15.78 5.11
C LYS A 346 -7.94 -16.52 4.93
N CYS A 347 -7.85 -17.76 5.41
CA CYS A 347 -6.70 -18.66 5.28
C CYS A 347 -7.16 -20.11 5.22
N THR A 348 -6.34 -20.99 4.63
CA THR A 348 -6.64 -22.43 4.55
C THR A 348 -6.32 -23.15 5.86
N SER A 349 -5.32 -22.68 6.59
CA SER A 349 -4.87 -23.23 7.86
C SER A 349 -4.12 -22.20 8.70
N PRO A 350 -4.24 -22.20 10.04
CA PRO A 350 -3.40 -21.38 10.91
C PRO A 350 -1.88 -21.62 10.74
N LYS A 351 -1.49 -22.79 10.21
CA LYS A 351 -0.10 -23.16 9.94
C LYS A 351 0.42 -22.70 8.58
N GLU A 352 -0.44 -22.15 7.75
CA GLU A 352 -0.05 -21.54 6.48
C GLU A 352 0.94 -20.38 6.73
N ARG A 353 1.91 -20.19 5.85
CA ARG A 353 2.83 -19.07 5.96
C ARG A 353 2.12 -17.76 5.67
N ILE A 354 2.38 -16.73 6.47
CA ILE A 354 1.78 -15.41 6.27
C ILE A 354 2.07 -14.83 4.88
N SER A 355 3.22 -15.16 4.29
CA SER A 355 3.60 -14.73 2.93
C SER A 355 2.69 -15.25 1.82
N GLN A 356 1.85 -16.24 2.08
CA GLN A 356 0.89 -16.81 1.12
C GLN A 356 -0.46 -16.09 1.16
N LEU A 357 -0.68 -15.19 2.12
CA LEU A 357 -1.92 -14.42 2.24
C LEU A 357 -1.95 -13.24 1.28
N SER A 358 -3.16 -12.85 0.87
CA SER A 358 -3.38 -11.54 0.23
C SER A 358 -2.99 -10.40 1.18
N GLY A 359 -2.69 -9.22 0.62
CA GLY A 359 -2.28 -8.05 1.38
C GLY A 359 -3.25 -7.70 2.52
N GLY A 360 -4.55 -7.69 2.27
CA GLY A 360 -5.57 -7.42 3.27
C GLY A 360 -5.61 -8.46 4.40
N ASN A 361 -5.49 -9.76 4.08
CA ASN A 361 -5.45 -10.81 5.10
C ASN A 361 -4.16 -10.78 5.93
N ALA A 362 -3.00 -10.51 5.31
CA ALA A 362 -1.75 -10.30 6.03
C ALA A 362 -1.85 -9.11 6.99
N GLN A 363 -2.47 -8.00 6.55
CA GLN A 363 -2.70 -6.84 7.40
C GLN A 363 -3.56 -7.17 8.62
N LYS A 364 -4.65 -7.93 8.45
CA LYS A 364 -5.49 -8.40 9.57
C LYS A 364 -4.74 -9.28 10.56
N VAL A 365 -3.76 -10.08 10.11
CA VAL A 365 -2.87 -10.85 10.99
C VAL A 365 -2.02 -9.91 11.86
N ILE A 366 -1.52 -8.81 11.30
CA ILE A 366 -0.75 -7.83 12.06
C ILE A 366 -1.64 -7.13 13.09
N PHE A 367 -2.86 -6.73 12.73
CA PHE A 367 -3.84 -6.19 13.67
C PHE A 367 -4.15 -7.17 14.81
N ALA A 368 -4.40 -8.44 14.47
CA ALA A 368 -4.64 -9.48 15.45
C ALA A 368 -3.48 -9.66 16.44
N ARG A 369 -2.23 -9.59 15.97
CA ARG A 369 -1.02 -9.61 16.82
C ARG A 369 -1.01 -8.46 17.82
N VAL A 370 -1.30 -7.25 17.35
CA VAL A 370 -1.29 -6.05 18.19
C VAL A 370 -2.37 -6.13 19.25
N LEU A 371 -3.58 -6.54 18.87
CA LEU A 371 -4.71 -6.72 19.80
C LEU A 371 -4.44 -7.83 20.83
N GLU A 372 -3.89 -8.97 20.41
CA GLU A 372 -3.53 -10.06 21.33
C GLU A 372 -2.48 -9.64 22.36
N SER A 373 -1.65 -8.66 22.04
CA SER A 373 -0.63 -8.17 22.97
C SER A 373 -1.18 -7.30 24.10
N GLY A 374 -2.46 -6.89 24.04
CA GLY A 374 -3.13 -6.08 25.08
C GLY A 374 -2.67 -4.62 25.08
N CYS A 375 -2.42 -4.02 23.91
CA CYS A 375 -2.04 -2.60 23.80
C CYS A 375 -3.16 -1.68 24.28
N LYS A 376 -2.79 -0.54 24.88
CA LYS A 376 -3.70 0.56 25.21
C LYS A 376 -3.71 1.64 24.12
N VAL A 377 -2.53 1.92 23.59
CA VAL A 377 -2.28 2.88 22.52
C VAL A 377 -1.79 2.14 21.29
N LEU A 378 -2.47 2.33 20.18
CA LEU A 378 -2.12 1.76 18.89
C LEU A 378 -1.75 2.86 17.91
N ILE A 379 -0.61 2.74 17.28
CA ILE A 379 -0.16 3.63 16.21
C ILE A 379 -0.35 2.91 14.88
N LEU A 380 -1.16 3.49 14.00
CA LEU A 380 -1.43 3.00 12.66
C LEU A 380 -0.66 3.89 11.65
N ASN A 381 0.45 3.38 11.15
CA ASN A 381 1.24 4.09 10.15
C ASN A 381 0.90 3.54 8.76
N HIS A 382 0.16 4.31 7.96
CA HIS A 382 -0.37 3.93 6.65
C HIS A 382 -1.04 2.53 6.64
N PRO A 383 -2.06 2.29 7.49
CA PRO A 383 -2.56 0.94 7.79
C PRO A 383 -3.18 0.23 6.59
N THR A 384 -3.57 0.96 5.55
CA THR A 384 -4.25 0.41 4.37
C THR A 384 -3.41 0.46 3.10
N ARG A 385 -2.13 0.81 3.22
CA ARG A 385 -1.23 0.90 2.06
C ARG A 385 -1.11 -0.44 1.33
N GLY A 386 -1.39 -0.42 0.02
CA GLY A 386 -1.37 -1.62 -0.82
C GLY A 386 -2.39 -2.68 -0.39
N VAL A 387 -3.54 -2.25 0.14
CA VAL A 387 -4.68 -3.10 0.51
C VAL A 387 -5.84 -2.75 -0.41
N ASP A 388 -6.55 -3.76 -0.90
CA ASP A 388 -7.73 -3.55 -1.75
C ASP A 388 -8.89 -2.87 -1.00
N VAL A 389 -9.77 -2.21 -1.76
CA VAL A 389 -10.85 -1.37 -1.22
C VAL A 389 -11.79 -2.12 -0.26
N GLY A 390 -12.08 -3.39 -0.55
CA GLY A 390 -12.93 -4.20 0.33
C GLY A 390 -12.25 -4.49 1.67
N ALA A 391 -10.95 -4.80 1.64
CA ALA A 391 -10.18 -5.03 2.84
C ALA A 391 -9.90 -3.73 3.63
N LYS A 392 -9.78 -2.56 2.97
CA LYS A 392 -9.71 -1.24 3.64
C LYS A 392 -10.93 -1.03 4.57
N GLN A 393 -12.14 -1.28 4.08
CA GLN A 393 -13.36 -1.13 4.88
C GLN A 393 -13.41 -2.08 6.09
N GLU A 394 -12.91 -3.31 5.94
CA GLU A 394 -12.81 -4.25 7.07
C GLU A 394 -11.81 -3.75 8.13
N ILE A 395 -10.69 -3.14 7.71
CA ILE A 395 -9.72 -2.51 8.61
C ILE A 395 -10.36 -1.32 9.35
N TYR A 396 -11.10 -0.45 8.65
CA TYR A 396 -11.78 0.68 9.28
C TYR A 396 -12.80 0.23 10.33
N ARG A 397 -13.53 -0.86 10.05
CA ARG A 397 -14.43 -1.45 11.04
C ARG A 397 -13.67 -1.95 12.28
N LEU A 398 -12.52 -2.62 12.08
CA LEU A 398 -11.67 -3.04 13.19
C LEU A 398 -11.19 -1.83 14.02
N VAL A 399 -10.82 -0.72 13.38
CA VAL A 399 -10.45 0.53 14.09
C VAL A 399 -11.61 1.03 14.95
N ARG A 400 -12.85 1.04 14.43
CA ARG A 400 -14.03 1.44 15.20
C ARG A 400 -14.34 0.49 16.36
N GLU A 401 -14.22 -0.82 16.15
CA GLU A 401 -14.40 -1.82 17.21
C GLU A 401 -13.35 -1.67 18.31
N MET A 402 -12.12 -1.35 17.96
CA MET A 402 -11.03 -1.11 18.92
C MET A 402 -11.28 0.15 19.76
N THR A 403 -11.68 1.26 19.15
CA THR A 403 -12.05 2.48 19.91
C THR A 403 -13.26 2.22 20.79
N ALA A 404 -14.22 1.41 20.34
CA ALA A 404 -15.35 0.97 21.12
C ALA A 404 -14.94 0.13 22.35
N ALA A 405 -13.85 -0.61 22.24
CA ALA A 405 -13.26 -1.39 23.35
C ALA A 405 -12.36 -0.53 24.29
N GLY A 406 -12.20 0.77 24.00
CA GLY A 406 -11.43 1.70 24.82
C GLY A 406 -9.96 1.87 24.40
N HIS A 407 -9.54 1.30 23.27
CA HIS A 407 -8.20 1.56 22.75
C HIS A 407 -8.11 3.01 22.24
N ALA A 408 -6.97 3.65 22.50
CA ALA A 408 -6.61 4.96 21.96
C ALA A 408 -5.74 4.76 20.73
N ILE A 409 -6.03 5.46 19.63
CA ILE A 409 -5.39 5.21 18.33
C ILE A 409 -4.79 6.50 17.79
N ILE A 410 -3.54 6.43 17.33
CA ILE A 410 -2.92 7.45 16.48
C ILE A 410 -2.90 6.90 15.05
N VAL A 411 -3.36 7.67 14.08
CA VAL A 411 -3.35 7.26 12.66
C VAL A 411 -2.61 8.26 11.79
N ILE A 412 -1.67 7.77 10.99
CA ILE A 412 -1.15 8.43 9.80
C ILE A 412 -1.81 7.71 8.62
N GLY A 413 -2.74 8.37 7.94
CA GLY A 413 -3.49 7.77 6.83
C GLY A 413 -2.63 7.57 5.58
N ASP A 414 -2.99 6.63 4.73
CA ASP A 414 -2.40 6.45 3.40
C ASP A 414 -2.78 7.61 2.46
N THR A 415 -3.95 8.18 2.71
CA THR A 415 -4.43 9.41 2.11
C THR A 415 -4.93 10.37 3.19
N LEU A 416 -5.00 11.66 2.86
CA LEU A 416 -5.56 12.66 3.78
C LEU A 416 -7.02 12.36 4.11
N ASP A 417 -7.80 11.86 3.14
CA ASP A 417 -9.20 11.44 3.36
C ASP A 417 -9.31 10.32 4.39
N GLU A 418 -8.41 9.34 4.33
CA GLU A 418 -8.37 8.26 5.32
C GLU A 418 -8.08 8.82 6.72
N CYS A 419 -7.12 9.73 6.82
CA CYS A 419 -6.77 10.39 8.07
C CYS A 419 -7.98 11.14 8.65
N LEU A 420 -8.65 11.97 7.84
CA LEU A 420 -9.82 12.75 8.23
C LEU A 420 -11.03 11.87 8.53
N GLY A 421 -11.29 10.87 7.68
CA GLY A 421 -12.46 9.98 7.81
C GLY A 421 -12.43 9.13 9.08
N LEU A 422 -11.24 8.66 9.47
CA LEU A 422 -11.08 7.83 10.67
C LEU A 422 -11.02 8.65 11.96
N SER A 423 -10.46 9.85 11.93
CA SER A 423 -10.07 10.59 13.12
C SER A 423 -11.22 11.34 13.78
N SER A 424 -11.13 11.48 15.12
CA SER A 424 -11.95 12.39 15.93
C SER A 424 -11.34 13.79 15.97
N ASN A 425 -10.00 13.85 15.94
CA ASN A 425 -9.20 15.08 15.87
C ASN A 425 -8.02 14.83 14.94
N VAL A 426 -7.54 15.88 14.28
CA VAL A 426 -6.35 15.83 13.41
C VAL A 426 -5.38 16.93 13.82
N ILE A 427 -4.11 16.56 13.99
CA ILE A 427 -2.99 17.49 14.16
C ILE A 427 -2.20 17.52 12.86
N VAL A 428 -1.92 18.71 12.36
CA VAL A 428 -1.20 18.92 11.12
C VAL A 428 0.25 19.29 11.42
N PHE A 429 1.17 18.59 10.76
CA PHE A 429 2.61 18.80 10.87
C PHE A 429 3.15 19.49 9.63
N ARG A 430 4.04 20.47 9.86
CA ARG A 430 4.84 21.13 8.83
C ARG A 430 6.22 21.49 9.39
N ASP A 431 7.26 21.12 8.66
CA ASP A 431 8.66 21.45 9.00
C ASP A 431 9.06 21.12 10.46
N GLY A 432 8.59 19.98 10.96
CA GLY A 432 8.88 19.53 12.32
C GLY A 432 8.11 20.24 13.44
N LEU A 433 7.05 20.98 13.11
CA LEU A 433 6.20 21.71 14.07
C LEU A 433 4.73 21.36 13.84
N ILE A 434 3.89 21.55 14.89
CA ILE A 434 2.45 21.53 14.73
C ILE A 434 2.01 22.86 14.11
N SER A 435 1.48 22.81 12.91
CA SER A 435 0.99 23.99 12.15
C SER A 435 -0.49 24.24 12.31
N GLY A 436 -1.28 23.24 12.69
CA GLY A 436 -2.72 23.35 12.89
C GLY A 436 -3.32 22.16 13.62
N SER A 437 -4.55 22.29 14.06
CA SER A 437 -5.36 21.24 14.67
C SER A 437 -6.82 21.40 14.26
N PHE A 438 -7.51 20.30 13.99
CA PHE A 438 -8.89 20.27 13.53
C PHE A 438 -9.69 19.24 14.31
N ASP A 439 -10.86 19.66 14.80
CA ASP A 439 -11.86 18.73 15.28
C ASP A 439 -12.54 18.06 14.09
N CYS A 440 -12.75 16.76 14.15
CA CYS A 440 -13.33 15.95 13.10
C CYS A 440 -14.58 15.20 13.61
N PRO A 441 -15.66 15.89 14.01
CA PRO A 441 -16.88 15.24 14.45
C PRO A 441 -17.57 14.49 13.30
N VAL A 442 -18.48 13.57 13.64
CA VAL A 442 -19.18 12.72 12.66
C VAL A 442 -19.91 13.55 11.60
N ASP A 443 -20.59 14.60 12.04
CA ASP A 443 -21.50 15.40 11.20
C ASP A 443 -20.75 16.46 10.36
N PHE A 444 -19.49 16.73 10.66
CA PHE A 444 -18.71 17.76 9.97
C PHE A 444 -17.21 17.42 9.99
N LYS A 445 -16.69 17.00 8.85
CA LYS A 445 -15.24 16.82 8.65
C LYS A 445 -14.68 18.04 7.92
N PRO A 446 -13.47 18.52 8.29
CA PRO A 446 -12.80 19.56 7.52
C PRO A 446 -12.52 19.06 6.10
N SER A 447 -12.57 19.96 5.13
CA SER A 447 -12.21 19.62 3.76
C SER A 447 -10.70 19.40 3.61
N GLN A 448 -10.29 18.58 2.65
CA GLN A 448 -8.86 18.40 2.35
C GLN A 448 -8.17 19.75 2.09
N GLN A 449 -8.81 20.66 1.35
CA GLN A 449 -8.25 21.97 1.00
C GLN A 449 -7.92 22.82 2.23
N GLU A 450 -8.79 22.79 3.24
CA GLU A 450 -8.54 23.48 4.52
C GLU A 450 -7.31 22.92 5.24
N VAL A 451 -7.16 21.59 5.28
CA VAL A 451 -6.05 20.92 5.99
C VAL A 451 -4.74 21.07 5.22
N VAL A 452 -4.75 20.91 3.90
CA VAL A 452 -3.56 21.04 3.03
C VAL A 452 -2.91 22.41 3.17
N HIS A 453 -3.70 23.49 3.36
CA HIS A 453 -3.17 24.83 3.61
C HIS A 453 -2.20 24.88 4.82
N PHE A 454 -2.41 24.05 5.83
CA PHE A 454 -1.54 23.96 6.99
C PHE A 454 -0.37 22.98 6.79
N MET A 455 -0.42 22.11 5.76
CA MET A 455 0.67 21.18 5.43
C MET A 455 1.77 21.84 4.58
N MET A 456 1.40 22.90 3.82
CA MET A 456 2.27 23.70 2.97
C MET A 456 2.74 24.96 3.71
#